data_079a3930f88aabb82165929966e69f2a
#
_entry.id   079a3930f88aabb82165929966e69f2a
#
_cell.length_a   1.000
_cell.length_b   1.000
_cell.length_c   1.000
_cell.angle_alpha   90.00
_cell.angle_beta   90.00
_cell.angle_gamma   90.00
#
_symmetry.space_group_name_H-M   'P 1'
#
loop_
_entity.id
_entity.type
_entity.pdbx_description
1 polymer ?
#
loop_
_entity_poly.entity_id
_entity_poly.type
_entity_poly.pdbx_seq_one_letter_code
_entity_poly.pdbx_strand_id
1 'polypeptide(L)'
;MRRITALRIFVAASLLSGGAAHAANDISIRIGDWVLRPHFSEQKDKKQKERRLDRCSAQQTNADKITMIYSVDTHFMWTFELSNPSWNFPTGSKFDVSFGSRDRGYFRQRVAALDPQLVRVLLPDSVSSFEAFRRLFKLDVVAGGLTTQFDLAFANPVLLALTQCVTKYGTTAKSKAAVAAWLKSPIGPAAEASSDPAILKETSDLAAAIFAEGEIAKAVALKPNEVPDGVSGDTVWKVADNLFTLSVLPKDEVPQEIGDLNDLIVGGDAHKCRGDFFAGAMLDVVESVTVARAYTACRTLQGATSTYYFAMPRKEGGLYFTKIIATGVEVPPTIERNIKELDAKVRGFINSALTKL
;
A
#
# COMPACT_ATOMS: atom_id res chain seq x y z
N MET A 1 50.30 -8.30 -14.66
CA MET A 1 50.33 -8.41 -13.15
C MET A 1 49.60 -7.21 -12.57
N ARG A 2 48.32 -7.36 -12.17
CA ARG A 2 47.54 -6.33 -11.50
C ARG A 2 47.32 -6.75 -10.07
N ARG A 3 47.83 -5.94 -9.12
CA ARG A 3 47.69 -6.15 -7.70
C ARG A 3 46.30 -5.81 -7.23
N ILE A 4 45.58 -6.76 -6.62
CA ILE A 4 44.32 -6.58 -5.95
C ILE A 4 44.65 -6.16 -4.51
N THR A 5 44.25 -4.93 -4.17
CA THR A 5 44.41 -4.39 -2.81
C THR A 5 43.15 -4.79 -2.03
N ALA A 6 43.35 -5.70 -1.06
CA ALA A 6 42.28 -6.13 -0.14
C ALA A 6 42.00 -5.01 0.89
N LEU A 7 40.80 -4.50 0.93
CA LEU A 7 40.33 -3.54 1.92
C LEU A 7 39.98 -4.30 3.23
N ARG A 8 40.80 -4.13 4.26
CA ARG A 8 40.57 -4.69 5.62
C ARG A 8 39.61 -3.75 6.36
N ILE A 9 38.42 -4.24 6.64
CA ILE A 9 37.46 -3.58 7.54
C ILE A 9 37.89 -3.85 8.97
N PHE A 10 38.30 -2.81 9.71
CA PHE A 10 38.54 -2.85 11.14
C PHE A 10 37.23 -2.71 11.89
N VAL A 11 36.78 -3.76 12.57
CA VAL A 11 35.73 -3.71 13.57
C VAL A 11 36.38 -3.40 14.91
N ALA A 12 36.23 -2.18 15.39
CA ALA A 12 36.64 -1.80 16.73
C ALA A 12 35.53 -2.19 17.73
N ALA A 13 35.74 -3.24 18.49
CA ALA A 13 34.87 -3.59 19.61
C ALA A 13 35.35 -2.80 20.85
N SER A 14 34.59 -1.77 21.24
CA SER A 14 34.75 -1.06 22.50
C SER A 14 33.84 -1.69 23.54
N LEU A 15 34.45 -2.50 24.43
CA LEU A 15 33.86 -2.96 25.68
C LEU A 15 33.96 -1.82 26.71
N LEU A 16 32.87 -1.23 27.09
CA LEU A 16 32.71 -0.44 28.31
C LEU A 16 31.54 -1.01 29.12
N SER A 17 31.91 -1.67 30.19
CA SER A 17 31.04 -2.16 31.26
C SER A 17 30.52 -0.97 32.08
N GLY A 18 29.21 -0.93 32.32
CA GLY A 18 28.63 -0.04 33.34
C GLY A 18 27.19 0.43 33.03
N GLY A 19 26.22 -0.17 33.72
CA GLY A 19 24.86 0.36 33.78
C GLY A 19 23.87 -0.36 32.89
N ALA A 20 23.10 -1.29 33.46
CA ALA A 20 21.93 -1.88 32.84
C ALA A 20 20.77 -0.86 32.77
N ALA A 21 20.90 0.11 31.86
CA ALA A 21 19.78 0.89 31.36
C ALA A 21 19.36 0.26 30.03
N HIS A 22 18.11 -0.06 29.88
CA HIS A 22 17.48 -0.73 28.75
C HIS A 22 17.92 -0.11 27.43
N ALA A 23 18.98 -0.60 26.83
CA ALA A 23 19.30 -0.34 25.44
C ALA A 23 18.24 -1.09 24.60
N ALA A 24 17.13 -0.43 24.35
CA ALA A 24 16.29 -0.77 23.23
C ALA A 24 17.22 -0.72 22.01
N ASN A 25 17.58 -1.89 21.46
CA ASN A 25 18.35 -1.98 20.23
C ASN A 25 17.63 -1.12 19.18
N ASP A 26 18.16 0.07 18.93
CA ASP A 26 17.69 0.99 17.91
C ASP A 26 18.08 0.36 16.56
N ILE A 27 17.24 -0.56 16.09
CA ILE A 27 17.41 -1.21 14.80
C ILE A 27 17.23 -0.13 13.76
N SER A 28 18.33 0.40 13.24
CA SER A 28 18.28 1.34 12.13
C SER A 28 19.04 0.77 10.95
N ILE A 29 18.46 0.91 9.75
CA ILE A 29 19.06 0.51 8.48
C ILE A 29 19.28 1.77 7.67
N ARG A 30 20.47 1.94 7.07
CA ARG A 30 20.78 3.04 6.19
C ARG A 30 20.76 2.57 4.73
N ILE A 31 20.02 3.29 3.88
CA ILE A 31 19.93 3.06 2.44
C ILE A 31 20.20 4.41 1.76
N GLY A 32 21.42 4.62 1.25
CA GLY A 32 21.87 5.95 0.82
C GLY A 32 21.80 6.93 1.99
N ASP A 33 21.15 8.06 1.77
CA ASP A 33 20.93 9.11 2.79
C ASP A 33 19.70 8.87 3.67
N TRP A 34 18.97 7.77 3.44
CA TRP A 34 17.80 7.42 4.20
C TRP A 34 18.15 6.59 5.43
N VAL A 35 17.46 6.89 6.53
CA VAL A 35 17.53 6.11 7.77
C VAL A 35 16.18 5.48 8.03
N LEU A 36 16.13 4.14 7.98
CA LEU A 36 14.93 3.35 8.21
C LEU A 36 14.92 2.82 9.65
N ARG A 37 13.76 2.90 10.33
CA ARG A 37 13.56 2.43 11.70
C ARG A 37 12.19 1.79 11.90
N PRO A 38 12.10 0.64 12.58
CA PRO A 38 10.85 0.15 13.14
C PRO A 38 10.50 0.92 14.42
N HIS A 39 9.24 1.26 14.62
CA HIS A 39 8.70 1.87 15.82
C HIS A 39 7.83 0.84 16.54
N PHE A 40 8.11 0.64 17.83
CA PHE A 40 7.37 -0.31 18.65
C PHE A 40 6.65 0.44 19.76
N SER A 41 5.37 0.12 19.97
CA SER A 41 4.61 0.54 21.14
C SER A 41 4.76 -0.50 22.27
N GLU A 42 4.82 -0.04 23.50
CA GLU A 42 4.75 -0.90 24.69
C GLU A 42 3.28 -1.15 25.03
N GLN A 43 2.81 -2.38 24.87
CA GLN A 43 1.53 -2.75 25.43
C GLN A 43 1.66 -2.91 26.94
N LYS A 44 0.86 -2.13 27.70
CA LYS A 44 0.78 -2.19 29.18
C LYS A 44 -0.06 -3.38 29.67
N ASP A 45 -0.02 -4.51 29.00
CA ASP A 45 -0.66 -5.70 29.54
C ASP A 45 0.16 -6.26 30.71
N LYS A 46 -0.49 -6.40 31.87
CA LYS A 46 0.12 -6.69 33.17
C LYS A 46 0.90 -8.01 33.23
N LYS A 47 0.89 -8.85 32.20
CA LYS A 47 1.51 -10.19 32.22
C LYS A 47 2.63 -10.44 31.21
N GLN A 48 2.73 -9.65 30.14
CA GLN A 48 3.85 -9.76 29.17
C GLN A 48 4.13 -8.38 28.59
N LYS A 49 5.40 -7.92 28.68
CA LYS A 49 5.91 -6.76 27.94
C LYS A 49 6.14 -7.16 26.49
N GLU A 50 5.11 -7.47 25.74
CA GLU A 50 5.25 -7.67 24.30
C GLU A 50 5.36 -6.32 23.60
N ARG A 51 6.46 -6.11 22.91
CA ARG A 51 6.66 -4.98 22.00
C ARG A 51 5.90 -5.28 20.71
N ARG A 52 4.89 -4.49 20.41
CA ARG A 52 4.16 -4.59 19.15
C ARG A 52 4.71 -3.55 18.18
N LEU A 53 4.97 -3.95 16.93
CA LEU A 53 5.28 -2.99 15.88
C LEU A 53 4.07 -2.07 15.70
N ASP A 54 4.35 -0.78 15.68
CA ASP A 54 3.36 0.27 15.37
C ASP A 54 3.46 0.66 13.90
N ARG A 55 4.67 0.99 13.47
CA ARG A 55 4.98 1.34 12.08
C ARG A 55 6.46 1.18 11.78
N CYS A 56 6.79 1.14 10.50
CA CYS A 56 8.16 1.37 10.02
C CYS A 56 8.22 2.75 9.36
N SER A 57 9.30 3.51 9.60
CA SER A 57 9.53 4.79 8.94
C SER A 57 10.90 4.85 8.30
N ALA A 58 11.02 5.63 7.24
CA ALA A 58 12.29 6.03 6.64
C ALA A 58 12.31 7.54 6.50
N GLN A 59 13.43 8.15 6.85
CA GLN A 59 13.59 9.59 6.81
C GLN A 59 14.87 10.00 6.10
N GLN A 60 14.80 11.10 5.37
CA GLN A 60 15.93 11.80 4.74
C GLN A 60 15.85 13.28 5.07
N THR A 61 16.97 13.88 5.45
CA THR A 61 17.07 15.33 5.67
C THR A 61 17.92 15.93 4.56
N ASN A 62 17.40 16.93 3.89
CA ASN A 62 18.12 17.64 2.84
C ASN A 62 19.00 18.78 3.37
N ALA A 63 19.69 19.49 2.47
CA ALA A 63 20.57 20.61 2.82
C ALA A 63 19.82 21.78 3.51
N ASP A 64 18.54 21.97 3.21
CA ASP A 64 17.68 23.02 3.80
C ASP A 64 17.14 22.63 5.19
N LYS A 65 17.63 21.50 5.75
CA LYS A 65 17.19 20.94 7.04
C LYS A 65 15.71 20.52 7.06
N ILE A 66 15.13 20.31 5.90
CA ILE A 66 13.80 19.72 5.80
C ILE A 66 13.95 18.21 5.81
N THR A 67 13.25 17.56 6.71
CA THR A 67 13.20 16.10 6.80
C THR A 67 11.94 15.58 6.13
N MET A 68 12.12 14.70 5.16
CA MET A 68 11.06 13.93 4.53
C MET A 68 10.94 12.58 5.24
N ILE A 69 9.72 12.18 5.57
CA ILE A 69 9.44 10.95 6.30
C ILE A 69 8.39 10.17 5.54
N TYR A 70 8.72 8.94 5.15
CA TYR A 70 7.76 7.92 4.74
C TYR A 70 7.53 6.98 5.90
N SER A 71 6.27 6.64 6.16
CA SER A 71 5.93 5.62 7.15
C SER A 71 4.89 4.68 6.60
N VAL A 72 4.93 3.44 7.04
CA VAL A 72 3.90 2.44 6.77
C VAL A 72 3.60 1.70 8.06
N ASP A 73 2.33 1.60 8.42
CA ASP A 73 1.87 0.91 9.62
C ASP A 73 1.65 -0.60 9.38
N THR A 74 1.21 -1.29 10.40
CA THR A 74 0.93 -2.74 10.33
C THR A 74 -0.23 -3.11 9.42
N HIS A 75 -1.08 -2.15 9.05
CA HIS A 75 -2.18 -2.29 8.09
C HIS A 75 -1.79 -1.87 6.66
N PHE A 76 -0.48 -1.66 6.42
CA PHE A 76 0.08 -1.18 5.17
C PHE A 76 -0.46 0.20 4.72
N MET A 77 -0.91 1.00 5.68
CA MET A 77 -1.31 2.38 5.42
C MET A 77 -0.09 3.28 5.39
N TRP A 78 0.08 3.97 4.27
CA TRP A 78 1.22 4.84 4.06
C TRP A 78 0.93 6.26 4.51
N THR A 79 1.94 6.87 5.15
CA THR A 79 1.94 8.30 5.44
C THR A 79 3.19 8.96 4.88
N PHE A 80 3.03 10.20 4.44
CA PHE A 80 4.11 11.04 3.98
C PHE A 80 4.10 12.35 4.77
N GLU A 81 5.21 12.68 5.37
CA GLU A 81 5.34 13.84 6.26
C GLU A 81 6.60 14.64 5.93
N LEU A 82 6.54 15.93 6.18
CA LEU A 82 7.66 16.85 6.09
C LEU A 82 7.83 17.55 7.43
N SER A 83 9.07 17.67 7.90
CA SER A 83 9.41 18.35 9.14
C SER A 83 10.54 19.35 8.93
N ASN A 84 10.45 20.51 9.55
CA ASN A 84 11.53 21.48 9.61
C ASN A 84 11.49 22.21 10.96
N PRO A 85 12.62 22.26 11.72
CA PRO A 85 12.68 22.95 13.00
C PRO A 85 12.38 24.45 12.95
N SER A 86 12.51 25.08 11.77
CA SER A 86 12.24 26.52 11.59
C SER A 86 10.77 26.83 11.27
N TRP A 87 9.95 25.81 11.04
CA TRP A 87 8.52 26.03 10.77
C TRP A 87 7.77 26.37 12.06
N ASN A 88 6.69 27.15 11.89
CA ASN A 88 5.78 27.51 12.98
C ASN A 88 4.34 27.57 12.44
N PHE A 89 3.84 26.45 11.97
CA PHE A 89 2.47 26.34 11.47
C PHE A 89 1.48 26.20 12.63
N PRO A 90 0.31 26.85 12.58
CA PRO A 90 -0.74 26.57 13.54
C PRO A 90 -1.18 25.09 13.44
N THR A 91 -1.16 24.36 14.55
CA THR A 91 -1.60 22.95 14.58
C THR A 91 -3.02 22.82 14.05
N GLY A 92 -3.25 21.83 13.20
CA GLY A 92 -4.53 21.57 12.53
C GLY A 92 -4.79 22.43 11.28
N SER A 93 -3.93 23.43 10.98
CA SER A 93 -4.07 24.22 9.75
C SER A 93 -3.87 23.33 8.51
N LYS A 94 -4.63 23.62 7.44
CA LYS A 94 -4.54 22.91 6.16
C LYS A 94 -4.19 23.91 5.06
N PHE A 95 -3.22 23.56 4.24
CA PHE A 95 -2.78 24.37 3.12
C PHE A 95 -2.29 23.52 1.95
N ASP A 96 -2.12 24.13 0.79
CA ASP A 96 -1.70 23.40 -0.41
C ASP A 96 -0.19 23.56 -0.61
N VAL A 97 0.46 22.45 -0.96
CA VAL A 97 1.86 22.36 -1.31
C VAL A 97 1.99 21.74 -2.70
N SER A 98 2.89 22.23 -3.52
CA SER A 98 3.18 21.65 -4.82
C SER A 98 4.37 20.70 -4.70
N PHE A 99 4.21 19.52 -5.27
CA PHE A 99 5.21 18.46 -5.37
C PHE A 99 5.45 18.12 -6.83
N GLY A 100 6.64 17.78 -7.21
CA GLY A 100 6.91 17.35 -8.58
C GLY A 100 8.36 17.40 -8.95
N SER A 101 8.60 17.46 -10.24
CA SER A 101 9.91 17.72 -10.82
C SER A 101 9.76 18.59 -12.07
N ARG A 102 10.83 19.30 -12.43
CA ARG A 102 10.84 20.14 -13.63
C ARG A 102 10.49 19.34 -14.90
N ASP A 103 10.89 18.08 -14.97
CA ASP A 103 10.73 17.26 -16.17
C ASP A 103 9.35 16.58 -16.26
N ARG A 104 8.66 16.41 -15.11
CA ARG A 104 7.38 15.68 -15.02
C ARG A 104 6.20 16.56 -14.62
N GLY A 105 6.46 17.85 -14.37
CA GLY A 105 5.46 18.79 -13.90
C GLY A 105 5.24 18.69 -12.40
N TYR A 106 4.39 19.58 -11.91
CA TYR A 106 4.04 19.68 -10.49
C TYR A 106 2.57 19.33 -10.27
N PHE A 107 2.30 18.65 -9.17
CA PHE A 107 0.96 18.41 -8.70
C PHE A 107 0.77 19.06 -7.33
N ARG A 108 -0.44 19.56 -7.09
CA ARG A 108 -0.79 20.20 -5.83
C ARG A 108 -1.40 19.18 -4.88
N GLN A 109 -0.92 19.18 -3.65
CA GLN A 109 -1.44 18.32 -2.60
C GLN A 109 -1.80 19.13 -1.35
N ARG A 110 -2.85 18.70 -0.68
CA ARG A 110 -3.24 19.24 0.61
C ARG A 110 -2.34 18.69 1.69
N VAL A 111 -1.87 19.55 2.59
CA VAL A 111 -1.13 19.16 3.79
C VAL A 111 -1.90 19.62 5.03
N ALA A 112 -1.66 18.92 6.15
CA ALA A 112 -2.18 19.32 7.45
C ALA A 112 -1.03 19.44 8.43
N ALA A 113 -0.95 20.54 9.18
CA ALA A 113 0.00 20.71 10.27
C ALA A 113 -0.41 19.80 11.45
N LEU A 114 0.42 18.83 11.78
CA LEU A 114 0.23 17.96 12.95
C LEU A 114 0.74 18.64 14.22
N ASP A 115 1.83 19.38 14.07
CA ASP A 115 2.38 20.29 15.06
C ASP A 115 3.06 21.47 14.32
N PRO A 116 3.61 22.47 15.03
CA PRO A 116 4.21 23.63 14.39
C PRO A 116 5.33 23.32 13.40
N GLN A 117 6.03 22.21 13.56
CA GLN A 117 7.21 21.85 12.78
C GLN A 117 6.99 20.60 11.88
N LEU A 118 5.81 19.99 11.93
CA LEU A 118 5.50 18.76 11.21
C LEU A 118 4.19 18.89 10.42
N VAL A 119 4.27 18.66 9.13
CA VAL A 119 3.11 18.61 8.25
C VAL A 119 2.95 17.23 7.64
N ARG A 120 1.70 16.76 7.58
CA ARG A 120 1.34 15.52 6.88
C ARG A 120 0.73 15.85 5.54
N VAL A 121 1.22 15.19 4.50
CA VAL A 121 0.63 15.27 3.17
C VAL A 121 -0.62 14.40 3.15
N LEU A 122 -1.76 15.01 2.87
CA LEU A 122 -3.04 14.33 2.73
C LEU A 122 -3.11 13.73 1.32
N LEU A 123 -2.71 12.50 1.19
CA LEU A 123 -2.74 11.78 -0.08
C LEU A 123 -4.16 11.28 -0.31
N PRO A 124 -4.86 11.74 -1.36
CA PRO A 124 -6.22 11.28 -1.66
C PRO A 124 -6.24 9.81 -2.10
N ASP A 125 -5.10 9.33 -2.58
CA ASP A 125 -4.84 7.95 -2.96
C ASP A 125 -3.39 7.62 -2.61
N SER A 126 -3.20 6.91 -1.51
CA SER A 126 -1.88 6.55 -1.01
C SER A 126 -1.10 5.69 -2.02
N VAL A 127 -1.79 4.84 -2.79
CA VAL A 127 -1.17 3.95 -3.77
C VAL A 127 -0.66 4.71 -4.99
N SER A 128 -1.50 5.53 -5.63
CA SER A 128 -1.10 6.31 -6.81
C SER A 128 -0.01 7.33 -6.48
N SER A 129 -0.11 7.97 -5.32
CA SER A 129 0.91 8.92 -4.88
C SER A 129 2.22 8.23 -4.55
N PHE A 130 2.16 7.06 -3.91
CA PHE A 130 3.31 6.22 -3.65
C PHE A 130 4.00 5.79 -4.95
N GLU A 131 3.26 5.32 -5.95
CA GLU A 131 3.80 4.97 -7.27
C GLU A 131 4.41 6.19 -7.99
N ALA A 132 3.82 7.37 -7.84
CA ALA A 132 4.38 8.61 -8.37
C ALA A 132 5.73 8.95 -7.71
N PHE A 133 5.81 8.90 -6.38
CA PHE A 133 7.05 9.17 -5.64
C PHE A 133 8.15 8.14 -5.95
N ARG A 134 7.80 6.87 -6.07
CA ARG A 134 8.75 5.78 -6.36
C ARG A 134 9.54 5.98 -7.65
N ARG A 135 8.99 6.73 -8.61
CA ARG A 135 9.56 6.93 -9.95
C ARG A 135 10.27 8.25 -10.13
N LEU A 136 10.21 9.11 -9.15
CA LEU A 136 10.95 10.36 -9.18
C LEU A 136 12.40 10.10 -8.74
N PHE A 137 13.37 10.62 -9.47
CA PHE A 137 14.76 10.70 -9.03
C PHE A 137 15.00 11.91 -8.14
N LYS A 138 14.22 12.96 -8.37
CA LYS A 138 14.25 14.21 -7.59
C LYS A 138 12.83 14.67 -7.35
N LEU A 139 12.58 15.18 -6.16
CA LEU A 139 11.31 15.75 -5.77
C LEU A 139 11.53 17.18 -5.34
N ASP A 140 10.97 18.12 -6.10
CA ASP A 140 10.86 19.52 -5.69
C ASP A 140 9.59 19.67 -4.84
N VAL A 141 9.72 20.36 -3.72
CA VAL A 141 8.62 20.74 -2.83
C VAL A 141 8.53 22.24 -2.80
N VAL A 142 7.39 22.78 -3.20
CA VAL A 142 7.12 24.23 -3.23
C VAL A 142 6.06 24.56 -2.21
N ALA A 143 6.45 25.27 -1.16
CA ALA A 143 5.56 25.68 -0.07
C ALA A 143 5.86 27.11 0.35
N GLY A 144 4.84 27.98 0.42
CA GLY A 144 4.99 29.36 0.92
C GLY A 144 6.03 30.21 0.18
N GLY A 145 6.25 29.96 -1.12
CA GLY A 145 7.27 30.64 -1.93
C GLY A 145 8.69 30.08 -1.81
N LEU A 146 8.89 29.07 -0.97
CA LEU A 146 10.15 28.32 -0.86
C LEU A 146 10.09 27.10 -1.76
N THR A 147 11.18 26.83 -2.48
CA THR A 147 11.38 25.60 -3.24
C THR A 147 12.55 24.85 -2.63
N THR A 148 12.33 23.60 -2.24
CA THR A 148 13.37 22.70 -1.76
C THR A 148 13.38 21.42 -2.58
N GLN A 149 14.51 20.76 -2.66
CA GLN A 149 14.67 19.54 -3.46
C GLN A 149 15.17 18.37 -2.59
N PHE A 150 14.60 17.20 -2.84
CA PHE A 150 15.05 15.94 -2.27
C PHE A 150 15.60 15.04 -3.38
N ASP A 151 16.66 14.30 -3.06
CA ASP A 151 17.19 13.24 -3.91
C ASP A 151 16.42 11.94 -3.61
N LEU A 152 15.72 11.41 -4.60
CA LEU A 152 14.92 10.19 -4.52
C LEU A 152 15.57 9.00 -5.21
N ALA A 153 16.86 9.05 -5.54
CA ALA A 153 17.57 7.97 -6.23
C ALA A 153 17.40 6.59 -5.53
N PHE A 154 17.26 6.60 -4.20
CA PHE A 154 17.05 5.41 -3.39
C PHE A 154 15.62 5.24 -2.89
N ALA A 155 14.64 6.02 -3.36
CA ALA A 155 13.27 5.92 -2.88
C ALA A 155 12.69 4.51 -3.09
N ASN A 156 12.87 3.91 -4.26
CA ASN A 156 12.35 2.58 -4.56
C ASN A 156 12.88 1.50 -3.59
N PRO A 157 14.20 1.29 -3.39
CA PRO A 157 14.70 0.34 -2.39
C PRO A 157 14.27 0.69 -0.96
N VAL A 158 14.10 1.96 -0.62
CA VAL A 158 13.60 2.39 0.71
C VAL A 158 12.16 1.94 0.92
N LEU A 159 11.29 2.16 -0.05
CA LEU A 159 9.89 1.77 0.03
C LEU A 159 9.71 0.25 0.09
N LEU A 160 10.52 -0.51 -0.66
CA LEU A 160 10.63 -1.97 -0.53
C LEU A 160 11.04 -2.38 0.89
N ALA A 161 12.08 -1.76 1.41
CA ALA A 161 12.58 -2.07 2.74
C ALA A 161 11.56 -1.73 3.85
N LEU A 162 10.75 -0.68 3.67
CA LEU A 162 9.64 -0.35 4.58
C LEU A 162 8.57 -1.45 4.56
N THR A 163 8.14 -1.90 3.37
CA THR A 163 7.19 -3.02 3.25
C THR A 163 7.74 -4.29 3.90
N GLN A 164 9.01 -4.62 3.65
CA GLN A 164 9.69 -5.77 4.27
C GLN A 164 9.80 -5.62 5.80
N CYS A 165 10.03 -4.41 6.29
CA CYS A 165 10.07 -4.12 7.72
C CYS A 165 8.74 -4.45 8.40
N VAL A 166 7.62 -3.99 7.83
CA VAL A 166 6.28 -4.32 8.36
C VAL A 166 6.01 -5.82 8.28
N THR A 167 6.27 -6.45 7.14
CA THR A 167 6.10 -7.90 6.97
C THR A 167 6.93 -8.70 7.98
N LYS A 168 8.15 -8.24 8.29
CA LYS A 168 9.05 -8.93 9.22
C LYS A 168 8.65 -8.75 10.68
N TYR A 169 8.32 -7.53 11.09
CA TYR A 169 8.13 -7.17 12.50
C TYR A 169 6.65 -6.99 12.88
N GLY A 170 5.77 -6.71 11.93
CA GLY A 170 4.33 -6.52 12.16
C GLY A 170 3.54 -7.82 12.26
N THR A 171 4.05 -8.92 11.70
CA THR A 171 3.35 -10.21 11.73
C THR A 171 3.52 -10.90 13.07
N THR A 172 2.47 -10.86 13.90
CA THR A 172 2.35 -11.66 15.13
C THR A 172 2.10 -13.13 14.79
N ALA A 173 2.27 -14.02 15.77
CA ALA A 173 1.88 -15.44 15.60
C ALA A 173 0.41 -15.59 15.22
N LYS A 174 -0.47 -14.74 15.80
CA LYS A 174 -1.90 -14.69 15.50
C LYS A 174 -2.16 -14.25 14.05
N SER A 175 -1.47 -13.21 13.57
CA SER A 175 -1.58 -12.74 12.18
C SER A 175 -1.10 -13.81 11.20
N LYS A 176 0.01 -14.50 11.49
CA LYS A 176 0.53 -15.61 10.66
C LYS A 176 -0.47 -16.76 10.57
N ALA A 177 -1.10 -17.11 11.70
CA ALA A 177 -2.12 -18.15 11.73
C ALA A 177 -3.37 -17.73 10.93
N ALA A 178 -3.80 -16.47 11.07
CA ALA A 178 -4.92 -15.91 10.30
C ALA A 178 -4.64 -15.92 8.80
N VAL A 179 -3.44 -15.46 8.37
CA VAL A 179 -3.02 -15.52 6.95
C VAL A 179 -2.96 -16.97 6.45
N ALA A 180 -2.44 -17.90 7.25
CA ALA A 180 -2.38 -19.32 6.87
C ALA A 180 -3.78 -19.95 6.74
N ALA A 181 -4.73 -19.55 7.59
CA ALA A 181 -6.13 -19.93 7.49
C ALA A 181 -6.78 -19.31 6.25
N TRP A 182 -6.57 -18.02 6.01
CA TRP A 182 -7.04 -17.32 4.82
C TRP A 182 -6.56 -17.96 3.52
N LEU A 183 -5.29 -18.34 3.42
CA LEU A 183 -4.74 -19.01 2.24
C LEU A 183 -5.36 -20.39 1.95
N LYS A 184 -5.97 -21.02 2.97
CA LYS A 184 -6.68 -22.30 2.85
C LYS A 184 -8.19 -22.12 2.74
N SER A 185 -8.69 -20.93 2.98
CA SER A 185 -10.12 -20.61 2.92
C SER A 185 -10.59 -20.59 1.48
N PRO A 186 -11.82 -21.05 1.19
CA PRO A 186 -12.44 -20.88 -0.12
C PRO A 186 -12.55 -19.40 -0.56
N ILE A 187 -12.48 -18.46 0.39
CA ILE A 187 -12.51 -17.00 0.13
C ILE A 187 -11.13 -16.46 -0.19
N GLY A 188 -10.07 -17.17 0.18
CA GLY A 188 -8.69 -16.79 -0.15
C GLY A 188 -8.51 -16.61 -1.65
N PRO A 189 -7.29 -16.26 -2.09
CA PRO A 189 -7.02 -15.99 -3.51
C PRO A 189 -7.30 -17.16 -4.46
N ALA A 190 -7.71 -18.30 -3.95
CA ALA A 190 -8.14 -19.49 -4.70
C ALA A 190 -9.62 -19.83 -4.47
N ALA A 191 -10.45 -18.86 -4.04
CA ALA A 191 -11.88 -19.09 -3.88
C ALA A 191 -12.47 -19.65 -5.18
N GLU A 192 -13.11 -20.80 -5.09
CA GLU A 192 -13.93 -21.31 -6.19
C GLU A 192 -15.07 -20.32 -6.44
N ALA A 193 -15.41 -20.09 -7.71
CA ALA A 193 -16.57 -19.28 -8.05
C ALA A 193 -17.81 -19.85 -7.39
N SER A 194 -18.70 -19.00 -6.90
CA SER A 194 -19.97 -19.44 -6.35
C SER A 194 -20.72 -20.29 -7.38
N SER A 195 -21.33 -21.37 -6.95
CA SER A 195 -22.27 -22.15 -7.76
C SER A 195 -23.71 -21.65 -7.62
N ASP A 196 -23.97 -20.65 -6.75
CA ASP A 196 -25.29 -20.06 -6.56
C ASP A 196 -25.65 -19.15 -7.74
N PRO A 197 -26.69 -19.48 -8.53
CA PRO A 197 -27.11 -18.68 -9.67
C PRO A 197 -27.50 -17.23 -9.30
N ALA A 198 -28.00 -17.01 -8.07
CA ALA A 198 -28.38 -15.68 -7.60
C ALA A 198 -27.14 -14.80 -7.40
N ILE A 199 -26.10 -15.34 -6.77
CA ILE A 199 -24.80 -14.65 -6.58
C ILE A 199 -24.11 -14.41 -7.92
N LEU A 200 -24.12 -15.39 -8.83
CA LEU A 200 -23.53 -15.22 -10.16
C LEU A 200 -24.24 -14.13 -10.94
N LYS A 201 -25.57 -14.07 -10.86
CA LYS A 201 -26.34 -13.01 -11.49
C LYS A 201 -26.06 -11.65 -10.87
N GLU A 202 -26.06 -11.56 -9.54
CA GLU A 202 -25.80 -10.33 -8.79
C GLU A 202 -24.42 -9.76 -9.12
N THR A 203 -23.37 -10.57 -9.06
CA THR A 203 -22.01 -10.14 -9.37
C THR A 203 -21.84 -9.77 -10.84
N SER A 204 -22.53 -10.46 -11.76
CA SER A 204 -22.51 -10.16 -13.17
C SER A 204 -23.19 -8.81 -13.47
N ASP A 205 -24.36 -8.57 -12.87
CA ASP A 205 -25.11 -7.32 -13.02
C ASP A 205 -24.31 -6.14 -12.46
N LEU A 206 -23.70 -6.33 -11.30
CA LEU A 206 -22.85 -5.30 -10.68
C LEU A 206 -21.62 -5.01 -11.53
N ALA A 207 -20.92 -6.03 -12.04
CA ALA A 207 -19.79 -5.82 -12.95
C ALA A 207 -20.18 -5.07 -14.21
N ALA A 208 -21.32 -5.45 -14.85
CA ALA A 208 -21.83 -4.77 -16.02
C ALA A 208 -22.17 -3.30 -15.73
N ALA A 209 -22.77 -3.00 -14.57
CA ALA A 209 -23.03 -1.63 -14.14
C ALA A 209 -21.73 -0.84 -13.93
N ILE A 210 -20.70 -1.44 -13.31
CA ILE A 210 -19.35 -0.86 -13.15
C ILE A 210 -18.79 -0.46 -14.52
N PHE A 211 -18.86 -1.34 -15.49
CA PHE A 211 -18.30 -1.08 -16.81
C PHE A 211 -19.08 0.00 -17.56
N ALA A 212 -20.39 -0.01 -17.44
CA ALA A 212 -21.25 1.00 -18.08
C ALA A 212 -21.00 2.40 -17.51
N GLU A 213 -21.01 2.57 -16.19
CA GLU A 213 -20.77 3.86 -15.54
C GLU A 213 -19.32 4.33 -15.69
N GLY A 214 -18.36 3.39 -15.69
CA GLY A 214 -16.94 3.68 -15.92
C GLY A 214 -16.58 3.93 -17.37
N GLU A 215 -17.55 3.89 -18.31
CA GLU A 215 -17.31 3.97 -19.77
C GLU A 215 -16.22 2.97 -20.25
N ILE A 216 -16.16 1.81 -19.59
CA ILE A 216 -15.18 0.77 -19.89
C ILE A 216 -15.68 -0.01 -21.11
N ALA A 217 -15.17 0.38 -22.27
CA ALA A 217 -15.48 -0.33 -23.49
C ALA A 217 -14.79 -1.70 -23.54
N LYS A 218 -15.44 -2.69 -24.17
CA LYS A 218 -14.87 -4.02 -24.49
C LYS A 218 -14.52 -4.87 -23.26
N ALA A 219 -15.28 -4.77 -22.16
CA ALA A 219 -15.25 -5.78 -21.11
C ALA A 219 -15.89 -7.07 -21.63
N VAL A 220 -15.21 -8.21 -21.49
CA VAL A 220 -15.68 -9.52 -21.95
C VAL A 220 -15.70 -10.48 -20.76
N ALA A 221 -16.90 -11.02 -20.44
CA ALA A 221 -17.01 -12.05 -19.42
C ALA A 221 -16.30 -13.32 -19.87
N LEU A 222 -15.47 -13.88 -19.00
CA LEU A 222 -14.77 -15.14 -19.26
C LEU A 222 -15.63 -16.33 -18.77
N LYS A 223 -15.62 -17.38 -19.56
CA LYS A 223 -16.19 -18.66 -19.12
C LYS A 223 -15.22 -19.35 -18.14
N PRO A 224 -15.70 -20.27 -17.28
CA PRO A 224 -14.84 -20.94 -16.31
C PRO A 224 -13.58 -21.58 -16.89
N ASN A 225 -13.65 -22.13 -18.11
CA ASN A 225 -12.52 -22.73 -18.81
C ASN A 225 -11.58 -21.72 -19.51
N GLU A 226 -11.94 -20.44 -19.51
CA GLU A 226 -11.15 -19.33 -20.08
C GLU A 226 -10.43 -18.54 -18.98
N VAL A 227 -10.77 -18.78 -17.71
CA VAL A 227 -10.15 -18.10 -16.55
C VAL A 227 -8.74 -18.64 -16.35
N PRO A 228 -7.72 -17.78 -16.30
CA PRO A 228 -6.35 -18.21 -16.06
C PRO A 228 -6.17 -18.87 -14.68
N ASP A 229 -5.24 -19.81 -14.60
CA ASP A 229 -4.88 -20.48 -13.35
C ASP A 229 -4.50 -19.48 -12.25
N GLY A 230 -5.01 -19.67 -11.04
CA GLY A 230 -4.77 -18.82 -9.89
C GLY A 230 -5.60 -17.56 -9.84
N VAL A 231 -6.43 -17.28 -10.82
CA VAL A 231 -7.45 -16.23 -10.81
C VAL A 231 -8.76 -16.80 -10.31
N SER A 232 -9.42 -16.10 -9.40
CA SER A 232 -10.68 -16.53 -8.81
C SER A 232 -11.64 -15.36 -8.61
N GLY A 233 -12.92 -15.65 -8.72
CA GLY A 233 -14.04 -14.74 -8.50
C GLY A 233 -15.36 -15.39 -8.93
N ASP A 234 -16.48 -14.92 -8.40
CA ASP A 234 -17.79 -15.39 -8.85
C ASP A 234 -18.03 -15.03 -10.32
N THR A 235 -17.52 -13.85 -10.72
CA THR A 235 -17.45 -13.45 -12.12
C THR A 235 -16.05 -12.93 -12.45
N VAL A 236 -15.56 -13.30 -13.65
CA VAL A 236 -14.26 -12.89 -14.17
C VAL A 236 -14.44 -12.26 -15.55
N TRP A 237 -13.81 -11.10 -15.73
CA TRP A 237 -13.92 -10.34 -16.97
C TRP A 237 -12.52 -9.97 -17.48
N LYS A 238 -12.36 -10.01 -18.78
CA LYS A 238 -11.18 -9.44 -19.44
C LYS A 238 -11.49 -7.99 -19.83
N VAL A 239 -10.66 -7.06 -19.36
CA VAL A 239 -10.77 -5.62 -19.62
C VAL A 239 -9.44 -5.15 -20.19
N ALA A 240 -9.36 -4.97 -21.50
CA ALA A 240 -8.08 -4.78 -22.21
C ALA A 240 -7.10 -5.92 -21.86
N ASP A 241 -5.92 -5.58 -21.30
CA ASP A 241 -4.90 -6.55 -20.89
C ASP A 241 -5.00 -6.92 -19.39
N ASN A 242 -6.06 -6.48 -18.71
CA ASN A 242 -6.27 -6.74 -17.29
C ASN A 242 -7.38 -7.76 -17.09
N LEU A 243 -7.37 -8.38 -15.92
CA LEU A 243 -8.50 -9.18 -15.44
C LEU A 243 -9.22 -8.43 -14.32
N PHE A 244 -10.52 -8.37 -14.41
CA PHE A 244 -11.40 -7.87 -13.37
C PHE A 244 -12.16 -9.04 -12.78
N THR A 245 -12.14 -9.20 -11.46
CA THR A 245 -12.92 -10.23 -10.77
C THR A 245 -13.82 -9.59 -9.73
N LEU A 246 -14.99 -10.16 -9.53
CA LEU A 246 -15.93 -9.76 -8.50
C LEU A 246 -16.45 -11.00 -7.77
N SER A 247 -16.45 -10.94 -6.45
CA SER A 247 -16.95 -11.99 -5.57
C SER A 247 -17.81 -11.40 -4.47
N VAL A 248 -18.74 -12.20 -3.95
CA VAL A 248 -19.44 -11.93 -2.69
C VAL A 248 -18.73 -12.65 -1.56
N LEU A 249 -18.29 -11.92 -0.54
CA LEU A 249 -17.83 -12.48 0.72
C LEU A 249 -19.01 -12.50 1.70
N PRO A 250 -19.48 -13.69 2.14
CA PRO A 250 -20.57 -13.81 3.11
C PRO A 250 -20.22 -13.14 4.45
N LYS A 251 -21.22 -12.74 5.20
CA LYS A 251 -21.04 -11.96 6.45
C LYS A 251 -20.24 -12.70 7.53
N ASP A 252 -20.39 -14.00 7.62
CA ASP A 252 -19.70 -14.88 8.57
C ASP A 252 -18.23 -15.14 8.22
N GLU A 253 -17.83 -14.79 7.00
CA GLU A 253 -16.48 -14.95 6.47
C GLU A 253 -15.70 -13.63 6.42
N VAL A 254 -16.39 -12.50 6.68
CA VAL A 254 -15.77 -11.17 6.71
C VAL A 254 -15.16 -10.93 8.10
N PRO A 255 -13.91 -10.42 8.19
CA PRO A 255 -13.36 -9.98 9.46
C PRO A 255 -14.26 -8.96 10.15
N GLN A 256 -14.26 -8.94 11.51
CA GLN A 256 -15.05 -7.98 12.26
C GLN A 256 -14.71 -6.52 11.94
N GLU A 257 -13.43 -6.27 11.68
CA GLU A 257 -12.95 -4.97 11.23
C GLU A 257 -12.52 -5.07 9.77
N ILE A 258 -13.05 -4.19 8.92
CA ILE A 258 -12.74 -4.19 7.50
C ILE A 258 -11.23 -3.95 7.22
N GLY A 259 -10.52 -3.31 8.14
CA GLY A 259 -9.06 -3.14 8.08
C GLY A 259 -8.30 -4.46 8.15
N ASP A 260 -8.78 -5.44 8.92
CA ASP A 260 -8.16 -6.77 9.02
C ASP A 260 -8.18 -7.51 7.67
N LEU A 261 -9.15 -7.21 6.80
CA LEU A 261 -9.19 -7.77 5.45
C LEU A 261 -7.98 -7.33 4.61
N ASN A 262 -7.58 -6.05 4.74
CA ASN A 262 -6.37 -5.56 4.07
C ASN A 262 -5.12 -6.33 4.53
N ASP A 263 -5.01 -6.64 5.82
CA ASP A 263 -3.88 -7.41 6.37
C ASP A 263 -3.85 -8.83 5.81
N LEU A 264 -5.02 -9.48 5.71
CA LEU A 264 -5.13 -10.84 5.14
C LEU A 264 -4.75 -10.86 3.66
N ILE A 265 -5.25 -9.90 2.87
CA ILE A 265 -4.94 -9.76 1.44
C ILE A 265 -3.44 -9.54 1.24
N VAL A 266 -2.89 -8.51 1.89
CA VAL A 266 -1.49 -8.13 1.73
C VAL A 266 -0.57 -9.23 2.26
N GLY A 267 -0.89 -9.83 3.42
CA GLY A 267 -0.15 -10.94 3.99
C GLY A 267 -0.18 -12.19 3.11
N GLY A 268 -1.32 -12.50 2.50
CA GLY A 268 -1.49 -13.60 1.56
C GLY A 268 -0.64 -13.44 0.30
N ASP A 269 -0.69 -12.26 -0.30
CA ASP A 269 0.10 -11.97 -1.51
C ASP A 269 1.60 -11.89 -1.20
N ALA A 270 1.99 -11.30 -0.06
CA ALA A 270 3.38 -11.30 0.39
C ALA A 270 3.94 -12.72 0.57
N HIS A 271 3.11 -13.65 1.09
CA HIS A 271 3.49 -15.04 1.26
C HIS A 271 3.74 -15.76 -0.08
N LYS A 272 3.00 -15.39 -1.11
CA LYS A 272 3.12 -15.98 -2.46
C LYS A 272 4.22 -15.37 -3.31
N CYS A 273 4.56 -14.10 -3.08
CA CYS A 273 5.56 -13.41 -3.85
C CYS A 273 6.95 -14.01 -3.62
N ARG A 274 7.64 -14.39 -4.72
CA ARG A 274 9.00 -14.93 -4.72
C ARG A 274 10.04 -13.91 -5.22
N GLY A 275 9.70 -12.63 -5.17
CA GLY A 275 10.55 -11.54 -5.63
C GLY A 275 10.37 -10.28 -4.78
N ASP A 276 10.52 -9.13 -5.42
CA ASP A 276 10.28 -7.84 -4.80
C ASP A 276 8.78 -7.63 -4.59
N PHE A 277 8.36 -7.48 -3.35
CA PHE A 277 6.98 -7.29 -2.98
C PHE A 277 6.72 -5.85 -2.52
N PHE A 278 5.67 -5.26 -3.06
CA PHE A 278 5.14 -3.97 -2.65
C PHE A 278 3.69 -4.10 -2.22
N ALA A 279 3.29 -3.32 -1.25
CA ALA A 279 1.90 -3.24 -0.86
C ALA A 279 1.56 -1.86 -0.32
N GLY A 280 0.28 -1.51 -0.44
CA GLY A 280 -0.34 -0.36 0.19
C GLY A 280 -1.79 -0.68 0.49
N ALA A 281 -2.32 -0.08 1.55
CA ALA A 281 -3.72 -0.22 1.91
C ALA A 281 -4.27 1.11 2.41
N MET A 282 -5.59 1.28 2.31
CA MET A 282 -6.28 2.44 2.85
C MET A 282 -7.75 2.09 3.16
N LEU A 283 -8.32 2.86 4.05
CA LEU A 283 -9.76 2.88 4.30
C LEU A 283 -10.31 4.21 3.80
N ASP A 284 -11.20 4.15 2.83
CA ASP A 284 -11.95 5.31 2.33
C ASP A 284 -13.31 5.36 3.00
N VAL A 285 -13.78 6.56 3.33
CA VAL A 285 -15.16 6.77 3.77
C VAL A 285 -15.90 7.50 2.67
N VAL A 286 -16.84 6.80 2.05
CA VAL A 286 -17.67 7.31 0.97
C VAL A 286 -19.11 7.33 1.45
N GLU A 287 -19.72 8.52 1.55
CA GLU A 287 -21.12 8.69 2.00
C GLU A 287 -21.46 7.92 3.31
N SER A 288 -20.55 7.94 4.27
CA SER A 288 -20.65 7.24 5.57
C SER A 288 -20.38 5.74 5.51
N VAL A 289 -20.01 5.19 4.37
CA VAL A 289 -19.65 3.77 4.20
C VAL A 289 -18.14 3.63 4.13
N THR A 290 -17.57 2.74 4.94
CA THR A 290 -16.14 2.43 4.88
C THR A 290 -15.88 1.41 3.78
N VAL A 291 -14.99 1.76 2.85
CA VAL A 291 -14.50 0.91 1.77
C VAL A 291 -13.02 0.58 2.04
N ALA A 292 -12.68 -0.69 2.05
CA ALA A 292 -11.28 -1.09 2.14
C ALA A 292 -10.67 -1.20 0.73
N ARG A 293 -9.46 -0.70 0.60
CA ARG A 293 -8.67 -0.75 -0.62
C ARG A 293 -7.28 -1.25 -0.30
N ALA A 294 -6.78 -2.15 -1.13
CA ALA A 294 -5.39 -2.59 -1.06
C ALA A 294 -4.79 -2.64 -2.46
N TYR A 295 -3.49 -2.51 -2.50
CA TYR A 295 -2.68 -2.70 -3.68
C TYR A 295 -1.50 -3.61 -3.33
N THR A 296 -1.25 -4.60 -4.16
CA THR A 296 -0.06 -5.44 -4.06
C THR A 296 0.63 -5.52 -5.42
N ALA A 297 1.94 -5.63 -5.40
CA ALA A 297 2.72 -5.90 -6.59
C ALA A 297 3.86 -6.86 -6.26
N CYS A 298 4.03 -7.86 -7.10
CA CYS A 298 5.12 -8.81 -7.02
C CYS A 298 5.95 -8.73 -8.32
N ARG A 299 7.24 -8.45 -8.20
CA ARG A 299 8.17 -8.44 -9.32
C ARG A 299 9.14 -9.60 -9.16
N THR A 300 9.18 -10.47 -10.16
CA THR A 300 10.12 -11.59 -10.26
C THR A 300 10.98 -11.44 -11.52
N LEU A 301 11.91 -12.37 -11.73
CA LEU A 301 12.67 -12.45 -12.97
C LEU A 301 11.80 -12.78 -14.19
N GLN A 302 10.65 -13.42 -13.99
CA GLN A 302 9.72 -13.80 -15.06
C GLN A 302 8.72 -12.68 -15.41
N GLY A 303 8.62 -11.66 -14.60
CA GLY A 303 7.70 -10.55 -14.84
C GLY A 303 7.13 -9.94 -13.56
N ALA A 304 6.20 -9.03 -13.72
CA ALA A 304 5.51 -8.37 -12.63
C ALA A 304 4.01 -8.62 -12.69
N THR A 305 3.41 -8.79 -11.52
CA THR A 305 1.95 -8.85 -11.34
C THR A 305 1.56 -7.77 -10.33
N SER A 306 0.57 -6.97 -10.67
CA SER A 306 -0.01 -5.99 -9.76
C SER A 306 -1.50 -6.26 -9.59
N THR A 307 -1.99 -6.18 -8.36
CA THR A 307 -3.41 -6.39 -8.06
C THR A 307 -3.93 -5.24 -7.21
N TYR A 308 -5.04 -4.66 -7.65
CA TYR A 308 -5.83 -3.71 -6.88
C TYR A 308 -7.04 -4.43 -6.30
N TYR A 309 -7.29 -4.19 -5.02
CA TYR A 309 -8.38 -4.79 -4.26
C TYR A 309 -9.32 -3.70 -3.77
N PHE A 310 -10.63 -3.99 -3.85
CA PHE A 310 -11.68 -3.16 -3.29
C PHE A 310 -12.66 -4.06 -2.55
N ALA A 311 -12.97 -3.72 -1.30
CA ALA A 311 -13.99 -4.39 -0.52
C ALA A 311 -15.05 -3.36 -0.12
N MET A 312 -16.28 -3.59 -0.54
CA MET A 312 -17.43 -2.70 -0.36
C MET A 312 -18.54 -3.42 0.38
N PRO A 313 -19.22 -2.80 1.35
CA PRO A 313 -20.37 -3.39 2.01
C PRO A 313 -21.46 -3.78 1.00
N ARG A 314 -22.09 -4.95 1.24
CA ARG A 314 -23.23 -5.45 0.52
C ARG A 314 -24.49 -5.24 1.36
N LYS A 315 -25.60 -4.82 0.73
CA LYS A 315 -26.88 -4.49 1.41
C LYS A 315 -27.43 -5.67 2.22
N GLU A 316 -27.37 -6.87 1.68
CA GLU A 316 -27.80 -8.11 2.35
C GLU A 316 -26.81 -8.62 3.39
N GLY A 317 -25.74 -7.88 3.65
CA GLY A 317 -24.63 -8.24 4.52
C GLY A 317 -23.50 -8.93 3.79
N GLY A 318 -22.31 -8.92 4.39
CA GLY A 318 -21.07 -9.32 3.75
C GLY A 318 -20.46 -8.18 2.92
N LEU A 319 -19.60 -8.53 1.97
CA LEU A 319 -18.88 -7.58 1.14
C LEU A 319 -18.90 -8.00 -0.33
N TYR A 320 -18.91 -7.02 -1.23
CA TYR A 320 -18.39 -7.22 -2.58
C TYR A 320 -16.88 -7.08 -2.55
N PHE A 321 -16.20 -8.07 -3.11
CA PHE A 321 -14.74 -8.11 -3.17
C PHE A 321 -14.28 -8.13 -4.62
N THR A 322 -13.62 -7.04 -5.02
CA THR A 322 -13.16 -6.84 -6.40
C THR A 322 -11.65 -6.90 -6.46
N LYS A 323 -11.12 -7.56 -7.52
CA LYS A 323 -9.70 -7.54 -7.87
C LYS A 323 -9.54 -7.03 -9.31
N ILE A 324 -8.53 -6.19 -9.52
CA ILE A 324 -8.06 -5.80 -10.85
C ILE A 324 -6.62 -6.27 -10.95
N ILE A 325 -6.37 -7.23 -11.82
CA ILE A 325 -5.09 -7.92 -11.96
C ILE A 325 -4.44 -7.50 -13.27
N ALA A 326 -3.22 -6.96 -13.19
CA ALA A 326 -2.38 -6.63 -14.32
C ALA A 326 -1.10 -7.47 -14.31
N THR A 327 -0.70 -7.99 -15.47
CA THR A 327 0.52 -8.79 -15.64
C THR A 327 1.40 -8.23 -16.75
N GLY A 328 2.74 -8.30 -16.59
CA GLY A 328 3.67 -7.83 -17.62
C GLY A 328 5.15 -8.01 -17.23
N VAL A 329 6.04 -7.89 -18.20
CA VAL A 329 7.50 -7.96 -17.97
C VAL A 329 8.02 -6.72 -17.28
N GLU A 330 7.49 -5.56 -17.63
CA GLU A 330 7.51 -4.32 -16.86
C GLU A 330 6.08 -3.81 -16.88
N VAL A 331 5.60 -3.19 -15.79
CA VAL A 331 4.32 -2.49 -15.89
C VAL A 331 4.54 -1.30 -16.82
N PRO A 332 4.15 -1.35 -18.10
CA PRO A 332 4.41 -0.23 -19.02
C PRO A 332 3.71 1.02 -18.48
N PRO A 333 4.25 2.22 -18.71
CA PRO A 333 3.62 3.48 -18.33
C PRO A 333 2.17 3.62 -18.82
N THR A 334 1.84 2.96 -19.94
CA THR A 334 0.48 2.87 -20.47
C THR A 334 -0.44 2.03 -19.60
N ILE A 335 0.02 0.88 -19.11
CA ILE A 335 -0.77 0.02 -18.20
C ILE A 335 -1.01 0.76 -16.88
N GLU A 336 -0.01 1.46 -16.36
CA GLU A 336 -0.20 2.28 -15.16
C GLU A 336 -1.22 3.39 -15.35
N ARG A 337 -1.15 4.08 -16.47
CA ARG A 337 -2.13 5.10 -16.82
C ARG A 337 -3.53 4.48 -16.91
N ASN A 338 -3.66 3.34 -17.59
CA ASN A 338 -4.94 2.63 -17.73
C ASN A 338 -5.46 2.12 -16.38
N ILE A 339 -4.58 1.61 -15.50
CA ILE A 339 -4.95 1.21 -14.15
C ILE A 339 -5.38 2.43 -13.32
N LYS A 340 -4.69 3.57 -13.43
CA LYS A 340 -5.10 4.81 -12.76
C LYS A 340 -6.44 5.35 -13.27
N GLU A 341 -6.65 5.30 -14.56
CA GLU A 341 -7.94 5.68 -15.18
C GLU A 341 -9.04 4.71 -14.75
N LEU A 342 -8.75 3.41 -14.74
CA LEU A 342 -9.67 2.38 -14.25
C LEU A 342 -9.93 2.55 -12.76
N ASP A 343 -8.91 2.80 -11.93
CA ASP A 343 -9.07 3.07 -10.51
C ASP A 343 -9.88 4.34 -10.24
N ALA A 344 -9.66 5.41 -11.01
CA ALA A 344 -10.44 6.63 -10.90
C ALA A 344 -11.91 6.41 -11.31
N LYS A 345 -12.16 5.61 -12.36
CA LYS A 345 -13.50 5.24 -12.82
C LYS A 345 -14.20 4.32 -11.82
N VAL A 346 -13.47 3.33 -11.27
CA VAL A 346 -14.00 2.44 -10.22
C VAL A 346 -14.34 3.22 -8.96
N ARG A 347 -13.56 4.25 -8.59
CA ARG A 347 -13.91 5.16 -7.48
C ARG A 347 -15.19 5.94 -7.73
N GLY A 348 -15.33 6.52 -8.94
CA GLY A 348 -16.57 7.20 -9.33
C GLY A 348 -17.76 6.26 -9.27
N PHE A 349 -17.57 4.99 -9.66
CA PHE A 349 -18.59 3.96 -9.63
C PHE A 349 -18.92 3.49 -8.20
N ILE A 350 -17.93 3.28 -7.34
CA ILE A 350 -18.17 2.96 -5.91
C ILE A 350 -19.05 4.05 -5.31
N ASN A 351 -18.76 5.33 -5.59
CA ASN A 351 -19.60 6.45 -5.15
C ASN A 351 -21.03 6.34 -5.69
N SER A 352 -21.18 6.00 -6.97
CA SER A 352 -22.51 5.86 -7.61
C SER A 352 -23.27 4.61 -7.15
N ALA A 353 -22.58 3.49 -6.91
CA ALA A 353 -23.22 2.29 -6.39
C ALA A 353 -23.67 2.44 -4.93
N LEU A 354 -22.88 3.15 -4.10
CA LEU A 354 -23.24 3.43 -2.71
C LEU A 354 -24.37 4.43 -2.58
N THR A 355 -24.54 5.38 -3.54
CA THR A 355 -25.68 6.29 -3.56
C THR A 355 -27.00 5.62 -3.97
N LYS A 356 -26.94 4.44 -4.61
CA LYS A 356 -28.11 3.66 -5.01
C LYS A 356 -28.48 2.56 -3.99
N LEU A 357 -27.65 2.33 -2.98
CA LEU A 357 -27.89 1.43 -1.85
C LEU A 357 -28.58 2.14 -0.69
#